data_86b4d3db2644ae5309bc493c17e2a5f4
#
_entry.id   86b4d3db2644ae5309bc493c17e2a5f4
#
_cell.length_a   1.000
_cell.length_b   1.000
_cell.length_c   1.000
_cell.angle_alpha   90.00
_cell.angle_beta   90.00
_cell.angle_gamma   90.00
#
_symmetry.space_group_name_H-M   'P 1'
#
loop_
_entity.id
_entity.type
_entity.pdbx_description
1 polymer ?
#
loop_
_entity_poly.entity_id
_entity_poly.type
_entity_poly.pdbx_seq_one_letter_code
_entity_poly.pdbx_strand_id
1 'polypeptide(L)'
;MVHLDYRDARPIYTQIIDGFKEQITTGVMMPGDKLPSVRELAAQLAINPNTIQRAYRLLEFNGWIVTIPGKGCFVCDNEDQVEQEEHRWYTAFDEATASLIALGVSREQMVERIRRGGHKDA
;
A
#
# COMPACT_ATOMS: atom_id res chain seq x y z
N MET A 1 6.03 -6.73 -8.58
CA MET A 1 7.23 -6.52 -7.75
C MET A 1 7.19 -5.19 -7.04
N VAL A 2 7.68 -5.12 -5.83
CA VAL A 2 7.73 -3.86 -5.09
C VAL A 2 8.84 -2.99 -5.65
N HIS A 3 8.51 -1.73 -5.92
CA HIS A 3 9.46 -0.74 -6.40
C HIS A 3 9.73 0.29 -5.32
N LEU A 4 11.01 0.57 -5.07
CA LEU A 4 11.41 1.56 -4.09
C LEU A 4 11.79 2.86 -4.78
N ASP A 5 11.37 3.97 -4.19
CA ASP A 5 11.76 5.29 -4.65
C ASP A 5 12.51 5.98 -3.50
N TYR A 6 13.83 6.08 -3.63
CA TYR A 6 14.67 6.68 -2.60
C TYR A 6 14.51 8.19 -2.51
N ARG A 7 13.83 8.79 -3.47
CA ARG A 7 13.50 10.23 -3.42
C ARG A 7 12.21 10.51 -2.67
N ASP A 8 11.42 9.45 -2.40
CA ASP A 8 10.21 9.56 -1.60
C ASP A 8 10.62 9.78 -0.14
N ALA A 9 10.00 10.76 0.51
CA ALA A 9 10.29 11.07 1.91
C ALA A 9 9.81 10.01 2.89
N ARG A 10 8.91 9.11 2.45
CA ARG A 10 8.39 8.07 3.33
C ARG A 10 9.46 7.02 3.60
N PRO A 11 9.47 6.44 4.81
CA PRO A 11 10.41 5.36 5.13
C PRO A 11 10.28 4.20 4.14
N ILE A 12 11.38 3.49 3.94
CA ILE A 12 11.42 2.35 2.99
C ILE A 12 10.39 1.27 3.40
N TYR A 13 10.25 0.97 4.70
CA TYR A 13 9.32 -0.07 5.11
C TYR A 13 7.88 0.29 4.73
N THR A 14 7.52 1.56 4.76
CA THR A 14 6.19 2.01 4.34
C THR A 14 5.97 1.78 2.85
N GLN A 15 7.00 2.04 2.04
CA GLN A 15 6.92 1.79 0.60
C GLN A 15 6.75 0.29 0.30
N ILE A 16 7.40 -0.56 1.07
CA ILE A 16 7.27 -2.02 0.91
C ILE A 16 5.83 -2.44 1.24
N ILE A 17 5.28 -1.94 2.35
CA ILE A 17 3.91 -2.23 2.73
C ILE A 17 2.94 -1.80 1.63
N ASP A 18 3.08 -0.57 1.15
CA ASP A 18 2.20 -0.03 0.11
C ASP A 18 2.32 -0.83 -1.18
N GLY A 19 3.52 -1.25 -1.53
CA GLY A 19 3.74 -2.07 -2.71
C GLY A 19 3.01 -3.40 -2.66
N PHE A 20 3.06 -4.09 -1.53
CA PHE A 20 2.34 -5.36 -1.37
C PHE A 20 0.84 -5.14 -1.32
N LYS A 21 0.38 -4.11 -0.62
CA LYS A 21 -1.05 -3.78 -0.59
C LYS A 21 -1.58 -3.53 -2.00
N GLU A 22 -0.83 -2.82 -2.81
CA GLU A 22 -1.23 -2.56 -4.20
C GLU A 22 -1.36 -3.85 -4.98
N GLN A 23 -0.39 -4.75 -4.86
CA GLN A 23 -0.45 -6.03 -5.57
C GLN A 23 -1.63 -6.87 -5.11
N ILE A 24 -1.95 -6.82 -3.83
CA ILE A 24 -3.08 -7.57 -3.27
C ILE A 24 -4.41 -6.95 -3.72
N THR A 25 -4.54 -5.63 -3.64
CA THR A 25 -5.81 -4.97 -3.97
C THR A 25 -6.10 -4.99 -5.46
N THR A 26 -5.07 -5.03 -6.30
CA THR A 26 -5.25 -5.11 -7.76
C THR A 26 -5.34 -6.54 -8.27
N GLY A 27 -5.19 -7.53 -7.41
CA GLY A 27 -5.30 -8.93 -7.78
C GLY A 27 -4.04 -9.53 -8.39
N VAL A 28 -2.93 -8.80 -8.39
CA VAL A 28 -1.64 -9.35 -8.84
C VAL A 28 -1.19 -10.46 -7.88
N MET A 29 -1.38 -10.24 -6.58
CA MET A 29 -1.22 -11.30 -5.58
C MET A 29 -2.60 -11.66 -5.04
N MET A 30 -2.88 -12.94 -4.94
CA MET A 30 -4.18 -13.43 -4.53
C MET A 30 -4.08 -14.16 -3.19
N PRO A 31 -5.20 -14.31 -2.47
CA PRO A 31 -5.19 -15.09 -1.23
C PRO A 31 -4.54 -16.46 -1.43
N GLY A 32 -3.65 -16.82 -0.52
CA GLY A 32 -2.89 -18.06 -0.60
C GLY A 32 -1.57 -17.96 -1.33
N ASP A 33 -1.32 -16.87 -2.04
CA ASP A 33 -0.03 -16.68 -2.70
C ASP A 33 1.07 -16.45 -1.67
N LYS A 34 2.24 -16.99 -1.95
CA LYS A 34 3.38 -16.89 -1.04
C LYS A 34 4.19 -15.64 -1.34
N LEU A 35 4.54 -14.91 -0.29
CA LEU A 35 5.46 -13.79 -0.41
C LEU A 35 6.90 -14.30 -0.48
N PRO A 36 7.81 -13.56 -1.10
CA PRO A 36 9.23 -13.89 -0.99
C PRO A 36 9.64 -13.83 0.48
N SER A 37 10.62 -14.66 0.85
CA SER A 37 11.12 -14.64 2.22
C SER A 37 11.77 -13.28 2.51
N VAL A 38 11.91 -12.96 3.80
CA VAL A 38 12.59 -11.73 4.21
C VAL A 38 13.98 -11.67 3.58
N ARG A 39 14.72 -12.77 3.62
CA ARG A 39 16.06 -12.83 3.08
C ARG A 39 16.08 -12.65 1.57
N GLU A 40 15.17 -13.30 0.87
CA GLU A 40 15.07 -13.16 -0.59
C GLU A 40 14.76 -11.73 -0.99
N LEU A 41 13.79 -11.12 -0.36
CA LEU A 41 13.39 -9.77 -0.73
C LEU A 41 14.49 -8.76 -0.37
N ALA A 42 15.14 -8.94 0.77
CA ALA A 42 16.26 -8.08 1.17
C ALA A 42 17.37 -8.13 0.14
N ALA A 43 17.68 -9.32 -0.38
CA ALA A 43 18.69 -9.48 -1.41
C ALA A 43 18.26 -8.83 -2.72
N GLN A 44 17.01 -9.03 -3.13
CA GLN A 44 16.49 -8.45 -4.38
C GLN A 44 16.49 -6.93 -4.37
N LEU A 45 16.12 -6.35 -3.24
CA LEU A 45 16.01 -4.89 -3.12
C LEU A 45 17.30 -4.24 -2.62
N ALA A 46 18.27 -5.06 -2.22
CA ALA A 46 19.56 -4.60 -1.67
C ALA A 46 19.37 -3.71 -0.45
N ILE A 47 18.49 -4.12 0.46
CA ILE A 47 18.21 -3.37 1.69
C ILE A 47 18.34 -4.30 2.90
N ASN A 48 18.38 -3.68 4.07
CA ASN A 48 18.53 -4.37 5.34
C ASN A 48 17.35 -5.33 5.58
N PRO A 49 17.60 -6.61 5.90
CA PRO A 49 16.51 -7.55 6.21
C PRO A 49 15.62 -7.09 7.35
N ASN A 50 16.12 -6.31 8.30
CA ASN A 50 15.31 -5.80 9.41
C ASN A 50 14.21 -4.87 8.91
N THR A 51 14.46 -4.13 7.84
CA THR A 51 13.46 -3.26 7.22
C THR A 51 12.34 -4.10 6.60
N ILE A 52 12.71 -5.19 5.92
CA ILE A 52 11.72 -6.12 5.36
C ILE A 52 10.91 -6.77 6.50
N GLN A 53 11.60 -7.20 7.55
CA GLN A 53 10.95 -7.84 8.68
C GLN A 53 9.92 -6.91 9.33
N ARG A 54 10.25 -5.63 9.45
CA ARG A 54 9.32 -4.64 10.00
C ARG A 54 8.08 -4.51 9.12
N ALA A 55 8.28 -4.45 7.81
CA ALA A 55 7.16 -4.34 6.87
C ALA A 55 6.26 -5.57 6.96
N TYR A 56 6.85 -6.77 7.00
CA TYR A 56 6.08 -8.00 7.07
C TYR A 56 5.30 -8.11 8.39
N ARG A 57 5.92 -7.70 9.50
CA ARG A 57 5.20 -7.70 10.79
C ARG A 57 3.98 -6.80 10.77
N LEU A 58 4.12 -5.62 10.15
CA LEU A 58 2.99 -4.68 10.08
C LEU A 58 1.91 -5.19 9.13
N LEU A 59 2.30 -5.80 8.01
CA LEU A 59 1.33 -6.43 7.11
C LEU A 59 0.57 -7.55 7.82
N GLU A 60 1.27 -8.35 8.60
CA GLU A 60 0.65 -9.45 9.35
C GLU A 60 -0.27 -8.92 10.45
N PHE A 61 0.20 -7.92 11.18
CA PHE A 61 -0.59 -7.31 12.25
C PHE A 61 -1.92 -6.76 11.72
N ASN A 62 -1.91 -6.21 10.52
CA ASN A 62 -3.10 -5.62 9.91
C ASN A 62 -3.92 -6.62 9.09
N GLY A 63 -3.55 -7.89 9.10
CA GLY A 63 -4.35 -8.94 8.49
C GLY A 63 -4.16 -9.16 7.00
N TRP A 64 -3.13 -8.57 6.40
CA TRP A 64 -2.86 -8.74 4.97
C TRP A 64 -2.18 -10.06 4.65
N ILE A 65 -1.32 -10.52 5.55
CA ILE A 65 -0.57 -11.76 5.37
C ILE A 65 -0.58 -12.56 6.66
N VAL A 66 -0.22 -13.84 6.55
CA VAL A 66 -0.08 -14.74 7.69
C VAL A 66 1.22 -15.52 7.54
N THR A 67 1.93 -15.70 8.66
CA THR A 67 3.12 -16.54 8.70
C THR A 67 2.74 -17.93 9.13
N ILE A 68 3.10 -18.92 8.31
CA ILE A 68 2.90 -20.34 8.65
C ILE A 68 4.28 -20.90 8.95
N PRO A 69 4.55 -21.30 10.21
CA PRO A 69 5.87 -21.79 10.60
C PRO A 69 6.36 -22.90 9.68
N GLY A 70 7.59 -22.80 9.24
CA GLY A 70 8.21 -23.78 8.36
C GLY A 70 7.79 -23.69 6.91
N LYS A 71 6.83 -22.82 6.57
CA LYS A 71 6.32 -22.73 5.20
C LYS A 71 6.47 -21.33 4.59
N GLY A 72 6.38 -20.27 5.40
CA GLY A 72 6.57 -18.90 4.94
C GLY A 72 5.40 -18.00 5.20
N CYS A 73 5.38 -16.87 4.51
CA CYS A 73 4.32 -15.88 4.61
C CYS A 73 3.41 -15.95 3.40
N PHE A 74 2.12 -15.87 3.63
CA PHE A 74 1.10 -16.04 2.59
C PHE A 74 0.06 -14.93 2.67
N VAL A 75 -0.50 -14.56 1.52
CA VAL A 75 -1.58 -13.58 1.48
C VAL A 75 -2.83 -14.17 2.12
N CYS A 76 -3.44 -13.41 3.03
CA CYS A 76 -4.71 -13.79 3.66
C CYS A 76 -5.87 -13.51 2.73
N ASP A 77 -7.05 -14.06 3.06
CA ASP A 77 -8.29 -13.56 2.51
C ASP A 77 -8.43 -12.13 3.04
N ASN A 78 -8.47 -11.17 2.12
CA ASN A 78 -8.33 -9.76 2.48
C ASN A 78 -9.53 -8.92 2.07
N GLU A 79 -10.67 -9.55 1.81
CA GLU A 79 -11.87 -8.84 1.35
C GLU A 79 -12.26 -7.73 2.32
N ASP A 80 -12.32 -8.06 3.62
CA ASP A 80 -12.66 -7.07 4.64
C ASP A 80 -11.61 -6.00 4.77
N GLN A 81 -10.33 -6.35 4.67
CA GLN A 81 -9.25 -5.37 4.75
C GLN A 81 -9.30 -4.40 3.60
N VAL A 82 -9.59 -4.89 2.39
CA VAL A 82 -9.72 -4.02 1.22
C VAL A 82 -10.86 -3.04 1.41
N GLU A 83 -12.03 -3.50 1.89
CA GLU A 83 -13.16 -2.63 2.15
C GLU A 83 -12.84 -1.57 3.19
N GLN A 84 -12.19 -1.95 4.28
CA GLN A 84 -11.81 -1.01 5.34
C GLN A 84 -10.83 0.02 4.84
N GLU A 85 -9.84 -0.41 4.05
CA GLU A 85 -8.84 0.48 3.47
C GLU A 85 -9.51 1.49 2.53
N GLU A 86 -10.40 1.01 1.68
CA GLU A 86 -11.15 1.85 0.74
C GLU A 86 -11.98 2.88 1.50
N HIS A 87 -12.70 2.44 2.53
CA HIS A 87 -13.52 3.34 3.33
C HIS A 87 -12.68 4.43 3.99
N ARG A 88 -11.52 4.07 4.51
CA ARG A 88 -10.62 5.04 5.15
C ARG A 88 -10.17 6.11 4.17
N TRP A 89 -9.83 5.72 2.95
CA TRP A 89 -9.35 6.68 1.97
C TRP A 89 -10.47 7.53 1.39
N TYR A 90 -11.69 6.99 1.26
CA TYR A 90 -12.83 7.81 0.88
C TYR A 90 -13.17 8.83 1.95
N THR A 91 -13.04 8.48 3.22
CA THR A 91 -13.22 9.45 4.31
C THR A 91 -12.19 10.58 4.19
N ALA A 92 -10.94 10.25 3.96
CA ALA A 92 -9.89 11.26 3.77
C ALA A 92 -10.16 12.12 2.52
N PHE A 93 -10.63 11.48 1.45
CA PHE A 93 -11.01 12.17 0.23
C PHE A 93 -12.13 13.18 0.48
N ASP A 94 -13.16 12.76 1.22
CA ASP A 94 -14.29 13.63 1.53
C ASP A 94 -13.86 14.83 2.36
N GLU A 95 -12.97 14.61 3.32
CA GLU A 95 -12.43 15.68 4.17
C GLU A 95 -11.61 16.67 3.33
N ALA A 96 -10.76 16.14 2.45
CA ALA A 96 -9.95 16.98 1.58
C ALA A 96 -10.82 17.76 0.61
N THR A 97 -11.86 17.12 0.07
CA THR A 97 -12.82 17.75 -0.82
C THR A 97 -13.51 18.91 -0.13
N ALA A 98 -13.98 18.70 1.10
CA ALA A 98 -14.64 19.77 1.86
C ALA A 98 -13.70 20.95 2.08
N SER A 99 -12.44 20.68 2.40
CA SER A 99 -11.45 21.75 2.60
C SER A 99 -11.21 22.56 1.32
N LEU A 100 -11.13 21.87 0.20
CA LEU A 100 -10.90 22.53 -1.09
C LEU A 100 -12.11 23.39 -1.49
N ILE A 101 -13.31 22.90 -1.25
CA ILE A 101 -14.54 23.66 -1.51
C ILE A 101 -14.54 24.92 -0.65
N ALA A 102 -14.13 24.82 0.61
CA ALA A 102 -14.06 25.95 1.51
C ALA A 102 -13.07 27.02 1.02
N LEU A 103 -12.05 26.61 0.27
CA LEU A 103 -11.07 27.53 -0.33
C LEU A 103 -11.54 28.11 -1.66
N GLY A 104 -12.70 27.70 -2.16
CA GLY A 104 -13.24 28.19 -3.41
C GLY A 104 -12.90 27.37 -4.64
N VAL A 105 -12.31 26.19 -4.46
CA VAL A 105 -12.01 25.29 -5.59
C VAL A 105 -13.33 24.70 -6.10
N SER A 106 -13.51 24.71 -7.42
CA SER A 106 -14.74 24.20 -8.02
C SER A 106 -14.70 22.67 -8.11
N ARG A 107 -15.90 22.07 -8.19
CA ARG A 107 -16.00 20.62 -8.39
C ARG A 107 -15.38 20.20 -9.70
N GLU A 108 -15.51 21.02 -10.74
CA GLU A 108 -14.94 20.75 -12.05
C GLU A 108 -13.42 20.68 -11.98
N GLN A 109 -12.81 21.58 -11.22
CA GLN A 109 -11.36 21.55 -11.03
C GLN A 109 -10.90 20.25 -10.34
N MET A 110 -11.67 19.81 -9.34
CA MET A 110 -11.36 18.57 -8.63
C MET A 110 -11.55 17.36 -9.53
N VAL A 111 -12.60 17.32 -10.32
CA VAL A 111 -12.83 16.22 -11.27
C VAL A 111 -11.71 16.15 -12.29
N GLU A 112 -11.27 17.30 -12.79
CA GLU A 112 -10.17 17.35 -13.75
C GLU A 112 -8.89 16.80 -13.14
N ARG A 113 -8.64 17.12 -11.86
CA ARG A 113 -7.46 16.59 -11.17
C ARG A 113 -7.50 15.08 -11.05
N ILE A 114 -8.68 14.53 -10.75
CA ILE A 114 -8.84 13.07 -10.69
C ILE A 114 -8.55 12.47 -12.06
N ARG A 115 -9.06 13.07 -13.14
CA ARG A 115 -8.83 12.55 -14.49
C ARG A 115 -7.38 12.55 -14.89
N ARG A 116 -6.59 13.49 -14.38
CA ARG A 116 -5.15 13.56 -14.67
C ARG A 116 -4.33 12.62 -13.79
N GLY A 117 -4.97 11.78 -12.97
CA GLY A 117 -4.28 10.84 -12.11
C GLY A 117 -4.00 11.36 -10.72
N GLY A 118 -4.57 12.50 -10.36
CA GLY A 118 -4.60 12.98 -8.98
C GLY A 118 -3.44 13.81 -8.52
N HIS A 119 -2.25 13.84 -9.16
CA HIS A 119 -1.16 14.59 -8.55
C HIS A 119 -0.21 15.12 -9.53
N LYS A 120 0.54 15.42 -9.15
CA LYS A 120 1.45 15.85 -9.72
C LYS A 120 1.68 16.14 -10.91
N ASP A 121 1.60 16.24 -11.29
CA ASP A 121 1.82 16.45 -12.23
C ASP A 121 2.43 17.19 -12.57
N ALA A 122 2.54 17.23 -12.42
CA ALA A 122 2.97 17.78 -12.90
C ALA A 122 3.45 18.61 -13.22
#